data_47c54f458596e1e36d91b2579c68a663
#
_entry.id   47c54f458596e1e36d91b2579c68a663
#
_cell.length_a   1.000
_cell.length_b   1.000
_cell.length_c   1.000
_cell.angle_alpha   90.00
_cell.angle_beta   90.00
_cell.angle_gamma   90.00
#
_symmetry.space_group_name_H-M   'P 1'
#
loop_
_entity.id
_entity.type
_entity.pdbx_description
1 polymer ?
#
loop_
_entity_poly.entity_id
_entity_poly.type
_entity_poly.pdbx_seq_one_letter_code
_entity_poly.pdbx_strand_id
1 'polypeptide(L)'
;MADTSPSHANHVVVPVTPSTMHWGYFSHTLKPIAAVASGDLVTIETLTHHAYADHARLIAGDPGAESVFHWTNAGKNVERRGAGPMDASIHGRGAGEGFGVHICTGPIYVQGAEPGDVLEVRIVDVRPRACRNPAFAGRAFGSNAAAWWGFHYNDLLTEPKPREVITIYEIDAAGGRNWARAVYSYRWVPQTDPFGVVHRTIDYPGVPVDHTLVEEKHGILKDARIPMRPHFGVIAVAPKEAEFIDSVPPGYFGGNVDDWRIGKGAVMYYPVAVPGALFSVGDPHASQGDAELCGTAIECSLTGTFQLILHKRHCLAGTPLAGLDYPLLETPDEWVVHGFSFANYLAELGDQAQTEIFAKSSLDSAMRDAFRKMRRFLMTAKGLSEDEAISLMSVAVDFGVTQVVDANWGVHAILKKSIFAGETG
;
A
#
# COMPACT_ATOMS: atom_id res chain seq x y z
N MET A 1 7.94 34.00 -30.63
CA MET A 1 6.90 32.96 -30.63
C MET A 1 7.59 31.71 -30.14
N ALA A 2 7.32 31.31 -28.89
CA ALA A 2 7.84 30.06 -28.35
C ALA A 2 7.02 28.91 -28.97
N ASP A 3 7.72 27.94 -29.51
CA ASP A 3 7.14 26.72 -30.06
C ASP A 3 6.44 25.97 -28.93
N THR A 4 5.11 25.96 -28.94
CA THR A 4 4.27 25.26 -28.00
C THR A 4 3.83 23.91 -28.59
N SER A 5 4.75 23.19 -29.20
CA SER A 5 4.51 21.77 -29.47
C SER A 5 4.30 21.05 -28.14
N PRO A 6 3.24 20.23 -27.95
CA PRO A 6 3.08 19.45 -26.73
C PRO A 6 4.30 18.54 -26.60
N SER A 7 5.13 18.78 -25.60
CA SER A 7 6.22 17.88 -25.28
C SER A 7 5.59 16.51 -25.01
N HIS A 8 5.96 15.51 -25.80
CA HIS A 8 5.55 14.14 -25.50
C HIS A 8 6.05 13.81 -24.09
N ALA A 9 5.13 13.40 -23.20
CA ALA A 9 5.47 12.92 -21.88
C ALA A 9 6.47 11.75 -22.04
N ASN A 10 7.59 11.81 -21.32
CA ASN A 10 8.51 10.68 -21.29
C ASN A 10 7.87 9.51 -20.56
N HIS A 11 8.29 8.31 -20.92
CA HIS A 11 7.84 7.10 -20.26
C HIS A 11 9.04 6.31 -19.71
N VAL A 12 9.13 6.26 -18.39
CA VAL A 12 10.17 5.52 -17.67
C VAL A 12 9.60 4.17 -17.23
N VAL A 13 10.36 3.10 -17.43
CA VAL A 13 10.01 1.76 -16.94
C VAL A 13 10.99 1.35 -15.85
N VAL A 14 10.46 1.01 -14.69
CA VAL A 14 11.23 0.59 -13.52
C VAL A 14 10.91 -0.87 -13.21
N PRO A 15 11.80 -1.79 -13.60
CA PRO A 15 11.66 -3.21 -13.23
C PRO A 15 11.96 -3.39 -11.74
N VAL A 16 11.40 -4.45 -11.15
CA VAL A 16 11.77 -4.84 -9.79
C VAL A 16 13.11 -5.56 -9.80
N THR A 17 14.06 -5.06 -9.02
CA THR A 17 15.39 -5.64 -8.79
C THR A 17 15.86 -5.29 -7.39
N PRO A 18 16.91 -5.91 -6.83
CA PRO A 18 17.47 -5.50 -5.55
C PRO A 18 17.93 -4.03 -5.50
N SER A 19 18.24 -3.44 -6.66
CA SER A 19 18.69 -2.03 -6.75
C SER A 19 17.55 -1.03 -6.92
N THR A 20 16.33 -1.46 -7.26
CA THR A 20 15.17 -0.59 -7.51
C THR A 20 14.12 -0.65 -6.41
N MET A 21 14.26 -1.54 -5.46
CA MET A 21 13.34 -1.67 -4.34
C MET A 21 14.00 -1.29 -3.01
N HIS A 22 13.19 -0.92 -2.03
CA HIS A 22 13.55 -0.84 -0.61
C HIS A 22 12.49 -1.60 0.19
N TRP A 23 12.87 -2.11 1.36
CA TRP A 23 12.02 -3.04 2.09
C TRP A 23 11.78 -2.60 3.52
N GLY A 24 10.51 -2.34 3.85
CA GLY A 24 10.05 -2.11 5.19
C GLY A 24 10.08 -0.66 5.69
N TYR A 25 10.49 0.31 4.87
CA TYR A 25 10.61 1.70 5.32
C TYR A 25 10.48 2.71 4.18
N PHE A 26 10.21 3.98 4.55
CA PHE A 26 10.42 5.16 3.71
C PHE A 26 11.61 5.95 4.25
N SER A 27 12.32 6.67 3.38
CA SER A 27 13.42 7.53 3.79
C SER A 27 13.63 8.69 2.82
N HIS A 28 13.76 9.90 3.37
CA HIS A 28 14.10 11.09 2.59
C HIS A 28 15.59 11.13 2.18
N THR A 29 16.42 10.25 2.73
CA THR A 29 17.85 10.13 2.38
C THR A 29 18.09 9.04 1.33
N LEU A 30 17.06 8.31 0.92
CA LEU A 30 17.18 7.24 -0.05
C LEU A 30 17.49 7.80 -1.42
N LYS A 31 18.59 7.31 -2.04
CA LYS A 31 18.96 7.72 -3.39
C LYS A 31 17.87 7.33 -4.39
N PRO A 32 17.35 8.29 -5.17
CA PRO A 32 16.36 8.00 -6.20
C PRO A 32 16.87 7.01 -7.24
N ILE A 33 15.99 6.13 -7.70
CA ILE A 33 16.29 5.14 -8.75
C ILE A 33 16.02 5.69 -10.16
N ALA A 34 15.15 6.70 -10.26
CA ALA A 34 14.86 7.44 -11.48
C ALA A 34 14.45 8.87 -11.14
N ALA A 35 14.53 9.76 -12.14
CA ALA A 35 14.04 11.12 -12.05
C ALA A 35 13.13 11.41 -13.26
N VAL A 36 12.00 12.09 -13.00
CA VAL A 36 10.99 12.42 -14.00
C VAL A 36 10.58 13.88 -13.91
N ALA A 37 10.11 14.43 -15.01
CA ALA A 37 9.49 15.74 -15.04
C ALA A 37 7.98 15.64 -14.72
N SER A 38 7.38 16.77 -14.35
CA SER A 38 5.92 16.84 -14.19
C SER A 38 5.22 16.50 -15.51
N GLY A 39 4.27 15.56 -15.45
CA GLY A 39 3.52 15.04 -16.59
C GLY A 39 4.06 13.75 -17.18
N ASP A 40 5.27 13.32 -16.82
CA ASP A 40 5.85 12.06 -17.30
C ASP A 40 5.09 10.83 -16.77
N LEU A 41 5.19 9.73 -17.52
CA LEU A 41 4.67 8.41 -17.16
C LEU A 41 5.79 7.55 -16.55
N VAL A 42 5.42 6.81 -15.52
CA VAL A 42 6.31 5.81 -14.90
C VAL A 42 5.55 4.48 -14.81
N THR A 43 6.10 3.43 -15.41
CA THR A 43 5.62 2.06 -15.20
C THR A 43 6.52 1.38 -14.18
N ILE A 44 5.94 0.91 -13.09
CA ILE A 44 6.65 0.33 -11.96
C ILE A 44 6.19 -1.11 -11.75
N GLU A 45 7.12 -2.04 -11.70
CA GLU A 45 6.88 -3.40 -11.23
C GLU A 45 6.99 -3.45 -9.71
N THR A 46 6.10 -4.20 -9.05
CA THR A 46 6.11 -4.44 -7.61
C THR A 46 6.10 -5.93 -7.29
N LEU A 47 6.57 -6.29 -6.11
CA LEU A 47 6.49 -7.64 -5.57
C LEU A 47 5.65 -7.65 -4.30
N THR A 48 4.86 -8.70 -4.14
CA THR A 48 4.26 -9.00 -2.85
C THR A 48 5.32 -9.52 -1.88
N HIS A 49 5.30 -9.05 -0.64
CA HIS A 49 6.17 -9.59 0.42
C HIS A 49 5.74 -10.99 0.90
N HIS A 50 4.57 -11.47 0.46
CA HIS A 50 4.04 -12.80 0.74
C HIS A 50 4.56 -13.91 -0.18
N ALA A 51 5.53 -13.65 -1.05
CA ALA A 51 5.90 -14.58 -2.11
C ALA A 51 6.40 -15.97 -1.61
N TYR A 52 6.98 -16.05 -0.41
CA TYR A 52 7.36 -17.33 0.18
C TYR A 52 6.19 -18.23 0.61
N ALA A 53 4.98 -17.73 0.61
CA ALA A 53 3.79 -18.55 0.89
C ALA A 53 3.57 -19.67 -0.14
N ASP A 54 4.01 -19.45 -1.40
CA ASP A 54 4.04 -20.47 -2.46
C ASP A 54 5.13 -20.12 -3.48
N HIS A 55 6.33 -20.64 -3.26
CA HIS A 55 7.48 -20.37 -4.13
C HIS A 55 7.21 -20.72 -5.60
N ALA A 56 6.51 -21.83 -5.86
CA ALA A 56 6.28 -22.30 -7.23
C ALA A 56 5.37 -21.37 -8.04
N ARG A 57 4.43 -20.68 -7.37
CA ARG A 57 3.45 -19.79 -8.01
C ARG A 57 3.83 -18.31 -7.95
N LEU A 58 4.62 -17.90 -6.94
CA LEU A 58 4.86 -16.48 -6.66
C LEU A 58 6.30 -16.02 -6.95
N ILE A 59 7.27 -16.97 -7.02
CA ILE A 59 8.68 -16.65 -7.23
C ILE A 59 9.25 -17.34 -8.47
N ALA A 60 9.07 -18.65 -8.59
CA ALA A 60 9.78 -19.47 -9.58
C ALA A 60 9.63 -18.97 -11.00
N GLY A 61 10.76 -18.74 -11.69
CA GLY A 61 10.84 -18.28 -13.07
C GLY A 61 10.61 -16.77 -13.25
N ASP A 62 10.32 -16.00 -12.19
CA ASP A 62 10.29 -14.52 -12.23
C ASP A 62 11.66 -13.98 -11.83
N PRO A 63 12.48 -13.45 -12.77
CA PRO A 63 13.83 -12.97 -12.45
C PRO A 63 13.85 -11.86 -11.40
N GLY A 64 12.81 -11.02 -11.38
CA GLY A 64 12.67 -9.96 -10.37
C GLY A 64 12.46 -10.56 -8.98
N ALA A 65 11.51 -11.48 -8.84
CA ALA A 65 11.25 -12.16 -7.59
C ALA A 65 12.44 -13.02 -7.13
N GLU A 66 13.02 -13.82 -8.01
CA GLU A 66 14.20 -14.65 -7.69
C GLU A 66 15.40 -13.80 -7.26
N SER A 67 15.56 -12.61 -7.82
CA SER A 67 16.67 -11.71 -7.45
C SER A 67 16.51 -11.06 -6.07
N VAL A 68 15.28 -10.97 -5.56
CA VAL A 68 14.94 -10.36 -4.26
C VAL A 68 14.76 -11.42 -3.18
N PHE A 69 14.05 -12.51 -3.49
CA PHE A 69 13.73 -13.58 -2.54
C PHE A 69 14.81 -14.66 -2.54
N HIS A 70 15.97 -14.36 -1.96
CA HIS A 70 17.02 -15.35 -1.74
C HIS A 70 17.69 -15.08 -0.39
N TRP A 71 18.23 -16.16 0.20
CA TRP A 71 19.01 -16.07 1.42
C TRP A 71 20.47 -15.80 1.10
N THR A 72 21.08 -14.86 1.82
CA THR A 72 22.51 -14.54 1.66
C THR A 72 23.37 -15.33 2.64
N ASN A 73 24.63 -15.59 2.26
CA ASN A 73 25.59 -16.25 3.17
C ASN A 73 26.05 -15.32 4.31
N ALA A 74 25.79 -14.04 4.24
CA ALA A 74 26.26 -13.03 5.18
C ALA A 74 25.27 -12.70 6.30
N GLY A 75 24.04 -13.19 6.21
CA GLY A 75 22.99 -12.84 7.17
C GLY A 75 21.79 -13.76 7.12
N LYS A 76 20.92 -13.65 8.10
CA LYS A 76 19.69 -14.42 8.26
C LYS A 76 18.56 -13.97 7.30
N ASN A 77 18.84 -13.07 6.35
CA ASN A 77 17.83 -12.27 5.71
C ASN A 77 17.91 -12.34 4.21
N VAL A 78 16.77 -12.16 3.60
CA VAL A 78 16.63 -11.75 2.22
C VAL A 78 17.41 -10.44 2.01
N GLU A 79 18.11 -10.30 0.90
CA GLU A 79 18.84 -9.07 0.61
C GLU A 79 17.87 -7.88 0.50
N ARG A 80 18.20 -6.80 1.21
CA ARG A 80 17.40 -5.58 1.26
C ARG A 80 18.24 -4.37 0.94
N ARG A 81 17.88 -3.64 -0.10
CA ARG A 81 18.58 -2.40 -0.43
C ARG A 81 18.33 -1.34 0.64
N GLY A 82 19.40 -0.98 1.37
CA GLY A 82 19.35 0.08 2.37
C GLY A 82 18.32 -0.15 3.47
N ALA A 83 17.93 -1.40 3.71
CA ALA A 83 17.16 -1.71 4.91
C ALA A 83 17.89 -1.13 6.10
N GLY A 84 17.17 -0.49 7.00
CA GLY A 84 17.73 0.13 8.19
C GLY A 84 18.61 -0.83 8.97
N PRO A 85 19.28 -0.38 10.03
CA PRO A 85 20.17 -1.21 10.80
C PRO A 85 19.51 -2.54 11.15
N MET A 86 20.18 -3.63 10.85
CA MET A 86 19.66 -5.00 11.03
C MET A 86 19.24 -5.31 12.47
N ASP A 87 19.76 -4.54 13.43
CA ASP A 87 19.49 -4.58 14.86
C ASP A 87 18.35 -3.63 15.30
N ALA A 88 17.88 -2.77 14.40
CA ALA A 88 16.82 -1.80 14.69
C ALA A 88 15.42 -2.34 14.39
N SER A 89 15.13 -3.59 14.69
CA SER A 89 13.75 -4.06 14.77
C SER A 89 13.04 -3.31 15.89
N ILE A 90 12.39 -2.19 15.54
CA ILE A 90 11.64 -1.36 16.50
C ILE A 90 10.46 -2.13 17.11
N HIS A 91 10.10 -3.30 16.57
CA HIS A 91 8.92 -4.06 17.00
C HIS A 91 9.23 -5.46 17.49
N GLY A 92 10.51 -5.87 17.59
CA GLY A 92 10.86 -7.25 17.95
C GLY A 92 10.27 -8.28 16.98
N ARG A 93 9.95 -7.87 15.77
CA ARG A 93 9.32 -8.72 14.77
C ARG A 93 10.35 -9.56 14.07
N GLY A 94 10.04 -10.82 14.02
CA GLY A 94 10.61 -11.80 13.15
C GLY A 94 12.08 -11.72 13.01
N ALA A 95 12.56 -11.87 11.86
CA ALA A 95 13.96 -11.96 11.54
C ALA A 95 14.82 -10.71 11.92
N GLY A 96 14.33 -9.80 12.73
CA GLY A 96 15.11 -8.67 13.27
C GLY A 96 15.61 -7.70 12.21
N GLU A 97 14.81 -7.40 11.21
CA GLU A 97 15.31 -7.00 9.93
C GLU A 97 14.88 -5.63 9.47
N GLY A 98 14.86 -4.74 10.40
CA GLY A 98 14.52 -3.36 10.17
C GLY A 98 13.04 -3.08 10.42
N PHE A 99 12.55 -2.03 9.78
CA PHE A 99 11.18 -1.57 9.92
C PHE A 99 10.21 -2.54 9.26
N GLY A 100 9.04 -2.23 8.94
CA GLY A 100 7.94 -2.99 8.37
C GLY A 100 8.24 -4.13 7.39
N VAL A 101 7.23 -4.54 6.66
CA VAL A 101 7.28 -5.76 5.84
C VAL A 101 7.17 -5.49 4.33
N HIS A 102 6.70 -4.30 3.94
CA HIS A 102 6.33 -4.01 2.56
C HIS A 102 7.55 -3.82 1.65
N ILE A 103 7.53 -4.48 0.49
CA ILE A 103 8.50 -4.26 -0.58
C ILE A 103 8.00 -3.09 -1.43
N CYS A 104 8.74 -1.99 -1.42
CA CYS A 104 8.44 -0.80 -2.19
C CYS A 104 9.42 -0.66 -3.34
N THR A 105 8.94 -0.37 -4.55
CA THR A 105 9.77 0.01 -5.69
C THR A 105 9.84 1.53 -5.77
N GLY A 106 11.05 2.07 -5.78
CA GLY A 106 11.30 3.51 -5.71
C GLY A 106 12.61 3.83 -4.95
N PRO A 107 12.77 5.10 -4.52
CA PRO A 107 11.90 6.23 -4.81
C PRO A 107 12.16 6.84 -6.19
N ILE A 108 11.12 7.46 -6.75
CA ILE A 108 11.18 8.26 -7.98
C ILE A 108 11.28 9.74 -7.59
N TYR A 109 12.27 10.43 -8.12
CA TYR A 109 12.46 11.85 -7.92
C TYR A 109 11.63 12.65 -8.93
N VAL A 110 10.73 13.52 -8.47
CA VAL A 110 9.98 14.43 -9.33
C VAL A 110 10.71 15.77 -9.42
N GLN A 111 11.17 16.12 -10.61
CA GLN A 111 11.97 17.33 -10.84
C GLN A 111 11.19 18.59 -10.46
N GLY A 112 11.83 19.45 -9.67
CA GLY A 112 11.27 20.72 -9.23
C GLY A 112 10.23 20.60 -8.10
N ALA A 113 9.96 19.41 -7.56
CA ALA A 113 9.10 19.24 -6.39
C ALA A 113 9.81 19.77 -5.14
N GLU A 114 9.12 20.64 -4.41
CA GLU A 114 9.61 21.32 -3.20
C GLU A 114 8.59 21.21 -2.06
N PRO A 115 9.03 21.29 -0.80
CA PRO A 115 8.12 21.29 0.34
C PRO A 115 7.01 22.33 0.21
N GLY A 116 5.77 21.89 0.40
CA GLY A 116 4.55 22.69 0.28
C GLY A 116 3.89 22.63 -1.11
N ASP A 117 4.51 22.00 -2.09
CA ASP A 117 3.85 21.62 -3.34
C ASP A 117 2.89 20.44 -3.10
N VAL A 118 2.08 20.10 -4.09
CA VAL A 118 1.25 18.89 -4.10
C VAL A 118 1.65 18.03 -5.30
N LEU A 119 1.88 16.75 -5.06
CA LEU A 119 2.09 15.76 -6.10
C LEU A 119 0.76 15.06 -6.41
N GLU A 120 0.29 15.20 -7.65
CA GLU A 120 -0.82 14.43 -8.21
C GLU A 120 -0.27 13.16 -8.86
N VAL A 121 -0.79 12.02 -8.46
CA VAL A 121 -0.43 10.69 -8.98
C VAL A 121 -1.66 10.07 -9.62
N ARG A 122 -1.72 10.09 -10.95
CA ARG A 122 -2.77 9.41 -11.72
C ARG A 122 -2.42 7.96 -11.92
N ILE A 123 -3.29 7.07 -11.54
CA ILE A 123 -3.13 5.62 -11.68
C ILE A 123 -3.72 5.22 -13.05
N VAL A 124 -2.87 5.22 -14.08
CA VAL A 124 -3.29 5.03 -15.48
C VAL A 124 -3.65 3.57 -15.74
N ASP A 125 -2.88 2.64 -15.20
CA ASP A 125 -3.10 1.21 -15.37
C ASP A 125 -2.55 0.42 -14.20
N VAL A 126 -3.22 -0.70 -13.86
CA VAL A 126 -2.77 -1.66 -12.85
C VAL A 126 -3.07 -3.06 -13.34
N ARG A 127 -2.07 -3.93 -13.36
CA ARG A 127 -2.19 -5.30 -13.86
C ARG A 127 -1.49 -6.29 -12.93
N PRO A 128 -2.12 -7.46 -12.64
CA PRO A 128 -1.43 -8.57 -12.01
C PRO A 128 -0.24 -9.04 -12.86
N ARG A 129 0.89 -9.31 -12.20
CA ARG A 129 2.05 -9.92 -12.87
C ARG A 129 1.76 -11.40 -13.08
N ALA A 130 1.88 -11.83 -14.34
CA ALA A 130 1.68 -13.23 -14.67
C ALA A 130 2.77 -14.11 -14.06
N CYS A 131 2.37 -15.26 -13.52
CA CYS A 131 3.31 -16.28 -13.05
C CYS A 131 4.25 -16.68 -14.18
N ARG A 132 5.55 -16.71 -13.89
CA ARG A 132 6.59 -17.05 -14.86
C ARG A 132 6.93 -18.54 -14.89
N ASN A 133 6.48 -19.30 -13.91
CA ASN A 133 6.60 -20.76 -13.95
C ASN A 133 5.75 -21.34 -15.09
N PRO A 134 6.35 -22.06 -16.04
CA PRO A 134 5.62 -22.62 -17.18
C PRO A 134 4.44 -23.52 -16.81
N ALA A 135 4.48 -24.17 -15.64
CA ALA A 135 3.38 -25.01 -15.14
C ALA A 135 2.08 -24.20 -14.88
N PHE A 136 2.19 -22.88 -14.76
CA PHE A 136 1.08 -22.00 -14.45
C PHE A 136 0.92 -20.85 -15.47
N ALA A 137 1.40 -21.04 -16.67
CA ALA A 137 1.38 -20.00 -17.70
C ALA A 137 -0.03 -19.39 -17.90
N GLY A 138 -0.07 -18.07 -18.11
CA GLY A 138 -1.31 -17.30 -18.31
C GLY A 138 -2.13 -17.00 -17.05
N ARG A 139 -1.65 -17.39 -15.87
CA ARG A 139 -2.28 -17.13 -14.57
C ARG A 139 -1.41 -16.16 -13.75
N ALA A 140 -2.03 -15.49 -12.80
CA ALA A 140 -1.36 -14.84 -11.71
C ALA A 140 -1.84 -15.43 -10.38
N PHE A 141 -1.08 -15.24 -9.33
CA PHE A 141 -1.43 -15.76 -8.01
C PHE A 141 -1.18 -14.71 -6.94
N GLY A 142 -1.90 -14.87 -5.84
CA GLY A 142 -1.71 -14.10 -4.62
C GLY A 142 -2.04 -14.94 -3.41
N SER A 143 -1.70 -14.45 -2.25
CA SER A 143 -2.00 -15.09 -0.97
C SER A 143 -2.69 -14.14 -0.01
N ASN A 144 -3.50 -14.70 0.87
CA ASN A 144 -4.05 -14.00 2.03
C ASN A 144 -3.61 -14.75 3.28
N ALA A 145 -3.14 -14.04 4.28
CA ALA A 145 -2.72 -14.60 5.55
C ALA A 145 -3.60 -14.07 6.69
N ALA A 146 -4.47 -14.92 7.21
CA ALA A 146 -5.16 -14.65 8.46
C ALA A 146 -4.21 -14.99 9.61
N ALA A 147 -3.51 -13.99 10.14
CA ALA A 147 -2.36 -14.15 11.02
C ALA A 147 -2.48 -13.37 12.33
N TRP A 148 -1.47 -13.49 13.19
CA TRP A 148 -1.46 -12.95 14.55
C TRP A 148 -1.61 -11.43 14.64
N TRP A 149 -1.29 -10.68 13.59
CA TRP A 149 -1.49 -9.23 13.52
C TRP A 149 -2.89 -8.83 13.08
N GLY A 150 -3.75 -9.77 12.66
CA GLY A 150 -5.12 -9.51 12.24
C GLY A 150 -6.02 -9.10 13.40
N PHE A 151 -6.98 -8.22 13.13
CA PHE A 151 -7.97 -7.75 14.10
C PHE A 151 -8.76 -8.90 14.77
N HIS A 152 -8.96 -10.00 14.02
CA HIS A 152 -9.73 -11.17 14.46
C HIS A 152 -8.97 -12.09 15.45
N TYR A 153 -7.64 -11.96 15.54
CA TYR A 153 -6.79 -13.06 16.02
C TYR A 153 -6.95 -13.40 17.50
N ASN A 154 -7.05 -12.40 18.37
CA ASN A 154 -6.97 -12.62 19.82
C ASN A 154 -8.26 -13.18 20.41
N ASP A 155 -9.40 -12.58 20.11
CA ASP A 155 -10.67 -12.83 20.81
C ASP A 155 -11.83 -13.27 19.89
N LEU A 156 -11.72 -13.04 18.57
CA LEU A 156 -12.80 -13.37 17.63
C LEU A 156 -12.69 -14.79 17.03
N LEU A 157 -11.56 -15.47 17.21
CA LEU A 157 -11.42 -16.85 16.77
C LEU A 157 -12.18 -17.83 17.68
N THR A 158 -12.78 -18.86 17.05
CA THR A 158 -13.21 -20.08 17.74
C THR A 158 -12.04 -21.06 17.87
N GLU A 159 -12.25 -22.18 18.60
CA GLU A 159 -11.22 -23.22 18.74
C GLU A 159 -10.81 -23.87 17.39
N PRO A 160 -9.57 -24.30 17.23
CA PRO A 160 -8.44 -24.16 18.16
C PRO A 160 -7.82 -22.75 18.11
N LYS A 161 -7.34 -22.27 19.25
CA LYS A 161 -6.61 -21.00 19.40
C LYS A 161 -5.22 -21.25 19.96
N PRO A 162 -4.19 -20.50 19.51
CA PRO A 162 -4.16 -19.65 18.32
C PRO A 162 -4.05 -20.47 17.02
N ARG A 163 -4.41 -19.88 15.89
CA ARG A 163 -4.17 -20.47 14.56
C ARG A 163 -3.98 -19.41 13.50
N GLU A 164 -3.12 -19.70 12.56
CA GLU A 164 -2.87 -18.86 11.39
C GLU A 164 -3.13 -19.67 10.13
N VAL A 165 -3.68 -19.03 9.11
CA VAL A 165 -4.08 -19.70 7.87
C VAL A 165 -3.64 -18.88 6.68
N ILE A 166 -2.97 -19.52 5.73
CA ILE A 166 -2.66 -18.93 4.42
C ILE A 166 -3.61 -19.53 3.39
N THR A 167 -4.17 -18.67 2.54
CA THR A 167 -4.99 -19.06 1.40
C THR A 167 -4.35 -18.56 0.11
N ILE A 168 -4.14 -19.47 -0.84
CA ILE A 168 -3.61 -19.15 -2.16
C ILE A 168 -4.77 -18.94 -3.14
N TYR A 169 -4.73 -17.83 -3.88
CA TYR A 169 -5.73 -17.43 -4.88
C TYR A 169 -5.14 -17.45 -6.27
N GLU A 170 -5.93 -17.92 -7.24
CA GLU A 170 -5.66 -17.79 -8.67
C GLU A 170 -6.40 -16.56 -9.22
N ILE A 171 -5.68 -15.79 -10.00
CA ILE A 171 -6.10 -14.55 -10.62
C ILE A 171 -5.91 -14.68 -12.11
N ASP A 172 -6.80 -14.10 -12.91
CA ASP A 172 -6.64 -14.07 -14.36
C ASP A 172 -5.69 -12.95 -14.79
N ALA A 173 -4.48 -13.30 -15.17
CA ALA A 173 -3.49 -12.36 -15.68
C ALA A 173 -3.84 -11.80 -17.06
N ALA A 174 -4.68 -12.47 -17.84
CA ALA A 174 -5.09 -12.04 -19.17
C ALA A 174 -6.25 -11.04 -19.17
N GLY A 175 -6.88 -10.82 -18.00
CA GLY A 175 -7.99 -9.86 -17.84
C GLY A 175 -9.33 -10.33 -18.42
N GLY A 176 -9.48 -11.61 -18.74
CA GLY A 176 -10.75 -12.18 -19.23
C GLY A 176 -11.77 -12.42 -18.12
N ARG A 177 -11.32 -12.50 -16.86
CA ARG A 177 -12.16 -12.65 -15.66
C ARG A 177 -11.88 -11.50 -14.69
N ASN A 178 -12.93 -10.92 -14.17
CA ASN A 178 -12.85 -9.86 -13.15
C ASN A 178 -13.03 -10.40 -11.72
N TRP A 179 -12.65 -11.66 -11.47
CA TRP A 179 -12.74 -12.30 -10.17
C TRP A 179 -11.61 -13.31 -9.94
N ALA A 180 -11.18 -13.41 -8.69
CA ALA A 180 -10.22 -14.39 -8.19
C ALA A 180 -10.94 -15.58 -7.53
N ARG A 181 -10.26 -16.73 -7.47
CA ARG A 181 -10.75 -17.92 -6.77
C ARG A 181 -9.68 -18.51 -5.84
N ALA A 182 -10.10 -19.07 -4.73
CA ALA A 182 -9.20 -19.83 -3.87
C ALA A 182 -8.77 -21.13 -4.58
N VAL A 183 -7.49 -21.45 -4.46
CA VAL A 183 -6.89 -22.69 -4.97
C VAL A 183 -6.80 -23.73 -3.87
N TYR A 184 -6.18 -23.35 -2.77
CA TYR A 184 -6.05 -24.13 -1.54
C TYR A 184 -5.74 -23.21 -0.36
N SER A 185 -5.89 -23.75 0.85
CA SER A 185 -5.38 -23.11 2.07
C SER A 185 -4.61 -24.11 2.89
N TYR A 186 -3.78 -23.61 3.79
CA TYR A 186 -3.13 -24.44 4.82
C TYR A 186 -3.03 -23.67 6.13
N ARG A 187 -2.99 -24.41 7.24
CA ARG A 187 -2.64 -23.84 8.54
C ARG A 187 -1.12 -23.75 8.65
N TRP A 188 -0.67 -22.63 9.22
CA TRP A 188 0.75 -22.49 9.54
C TRP A 188 1.19 -23.56 10.52
N VAL A 189 2.32 -24.16 10.24
CA VAL A 189 3.10 -24.97 11.15
C VAL A 189 4.50 -24.37 11.24
N PRO A 190 5.22 -24.54 12.35
CA PRO A 190 6.58 -24.00 12.47
C PRO A 190 7.45 -24.38 11.27
N GLN A 191 8.04 -23.37 10.63
CA GLN A 191 8.96 -23.49 9.51
C GLN A 191 10.39 -23.23 10.01
N THR A 192 11.37 -23.88 9.42
CA THR A 192 12.77 -23.64 9.76
C THR A 192 13.49 -23.00 8.59
N ASP A 193 14.12 -21.85 8.83
CA ASP A 193 14.85 -21.13 7.79
C ASP A 193 16.19 -21.80 7.46
N PRO A 194 16.89 -21.37 6.39
CA PRO A 194 18.20 -21.91 6.00
C PRO A 194 19.30 -21.77 7.06
N PHE A 195 19.12 -20.95 8.08
CA PHE A 195 20.04 -20.77 9.20
C PHE A 195 19.65 -21.54 10.46
N GLY A 196 18.58 -22.35 10.38
CA GLY A 196 18.10 -23.16 11.49
C GLY A 196 17.21 -22.43 12.50
N VAL A 197 16.77 -21.22 12.20
CA VAL A 197 15.81 -20.49 13.05
C VAL A 197 14.41 -21.02 12.80
N VAL A 198 13.68 -21.31 13.89
CA VAL A 198 12.29 -21.81 13.82
C VAL A 198 11.32 -20.67 13.93
N HIS A 199 10.56 -20.44 12.86
CA HIS A 199 9.47 -19.47 12.78
C HIS A 199 8.16 -20.13 13.22
N ARG A 200 7.73 -19.86 14.44
CA ARG A 200 6.54 -20.48 15.04
C ARG A 200 5.23 -19.86 14.56
N THR A 201 5.28 -18.62 14.15
CA THR A 201 4.19 -17.81 13.58
C THR A 201 4.59 -17.33 12.19
N ILE A 202 3.61 -16.93 11.39
CA ILE A 202 3.88 -16.29 10.10
C ILE A 202 4.68 -15.01 10.36
N ASP A 203 5.66 -14.76 9.51
CA ASP A 203 6.60 -13.67 9.63
C ASP A 203 7.09 -13.23 8.23
N TYR A 204 7.30 -11.95 8.01
CA TYR A 204 7.77 -11.41 6.75
C TYR A 204 9.04 -10.54 6.95
N PRO A 205 10.02 -10.63 6.02
CA PRO A 205 10.01 -11.22 4.68
C PRO A 205 9.77 -12.72 4.63
N GLY A 206 9.64 -13.35 5.76
CA GLY A 206 9.24 -14.73 5.87
C GLY A 206 10.35 -15.73 5.56
N VAL A 207 9.97 -16.96 5.62
CA VAL A 207 10.75 -18.15 5.34
C VAL A 207 10.07 -18.93 4.22
N PRO A 208 10.81 -19.53 3.28
CA PRO A 208 10.20 -20.41 2.28
C PRO A 208 9.39 -21.50 2.98
N VAL A 209 8.11 -21.60 2.66
CA VAL A 209 7.23 -22.61 3.24
C VAL A 209 7.60 -23.98 2.66
N ASP A 210 7.89 -24.92 3.55
CA ASP A 210 8.01 -26.34 3.18
C ASP A 210 6.62 -26.98 3.10
N HIS A 211 6.12 -27.12 1.89
CA HIS A 211 4.81 -27.70 1.61
C HIS A 211 4.69 -29.18 1.99
N THR A 212 5.78 -29.87 2.30
CA THR A 212 5.72 -31.25 2.83
C THR A 212 5.29 -31.30 4.30
N LEU A 213 5.40 -30.18 5.02
CA LEU A 213 5.04 -30.07 6.42
C LEU A 213 3.60 -29.56 6.64
N VAL A 214 2.97 -29.00 5.63
CA VAL A 214 1.63 -28.42 5.73
C VAL A 214 0.58 -29.32 5.06
N GLU A 215 -0.65 -29.29 5.58
CA GLU A 215 -1.78 -29.96 4.96
C GLU A 215 -2.55 -28.99 4.05
N GLU A 216 -2.39 -29.17 2.73
CA GLU A 216 -3.14 -28.37 1.76
C GLU A 216 -4.61 -28.79 1.70
N LYS A 217 -5.51 -27.86 1.91
CA LYS A 217 -6.97 -28.04 1.82
C LYS A 217 -7.47 -27.46 0.51
N HIS A 218 -7.81 -28.31 -0.43
CA HIS A 218 -8.42 -27.93 -1.69
C HIS A 218 -9.95 -27.86 -1.61
N GLY A 219 -10.57 -27.19 -2.60
CA GLY A 219 -12.03 -27.04 -2.66
C GLY A 219 -12.62 -26.11 -1.61
N ILE A 220 -11.79 -25.27 -1.00
CA ILE A 220 -12.21 -24.21 -0.07
C ILE A 220 -12.88 -23.07 -0.82
N LEU A 221 -13.72 -22.29 -0.12
CA LEU A 221 -14.47 -21.16 -0.68
C LEU A 221 -15.13 -21.53 -2.02
N LYS A 222 -15.65 -22.76 -2.09
CA LYS A 222 -16.30 -23.29 -3.27
C LYS A 222 -17.39 -22.31 -3.75
N ASP A 223 -17.40 -22.04 -5.05
CA ASP A 223 -18.35 -21.12 -5.69
C ASP A 223 -18.19 -19.63 -5.32
N ALA A 224 -17.28 -19.28 -4.42
CA ALA A 224 -16.96 -17.87 -4.15
C ALA A 224 -16.15 -17.27 -5.29
N ARG A 225 -16.64 -16.15 -5.83
CA ARG A 225 -15.97 -15.33 -6.83
C ARG A 225 -15.58 -14.02 -6.17
N ILE A 226 -14.29 -13.86 -5.89
CA ILE A 226 -13.78 -12.66 -5.23
C ILE A 226 -13.62 -11.55 -6.29
N PRO A 227 -14.33 -10.42 -6.19
CA PRO A 227 -14.20 -9.34 -7.16
C PRO A 227 -12.75 -8.85 -7.27
N MET A 228 -12.26 -8.67 -8.49
CA MET A 228 -10.94 -8.09 -8.71
C MET A 228 -10.98 -6.58 -8.48
N ARG A 229 -10.08 -6.11 -7.64
CA ARG A 229 -9.86 -4.69 -7.29
C ARG A 229 -8.36 -4.42 -7.22
N PRO A 230 -7.61 -4.56 -8.35
CA PRO A 230 -6.15 -4.38 -8.31
C PRO A 230 -5.80 -2.96 -7.88
N HIS A 231 -5.01 -2.84 -6.82
CA HIS A 231 -4.61 -1.57 -6.23
C HIS A 231 -3.28 -1.72 -5.49
N PHE A 232 -2.75 -0.60 -5.00
CA PHE A 232 -1.56 -0.58 -4.17
C PHE A 232 -1.94 -0.17 -2.74
N GLY A 233 -1.70 -1.06 -1.78
CA GLY A 233 -1.86 -0.78 -0.36
C GLY A 233 -0.89 0.31 0.08
N VAL A 234 0.35 0.22 -0.39
CA VAL A 234 1.39 1.24 -0.17
C VAL A 234 1.60 2.10 -1.40
N ILE A 235 1.30 3.39 -1.26
CA ILE A 235 1.60 4.42 -2.25
C ILE A 235 1.93 5.72 -1.51
N ALA A 236 3.13 6.26 -1.66
CA ALA A 236 3.66 7.28 -0.78
C ALA A 236 4.62 8.25 -1.43
N VAL A 237 4.73 9.44 -0.84
CA VAL A 237 5.89 10.33 -0.93
C VAL A 237 6.71 10.23 0.35
N ALA A 238 8.00 10.61 0.34
CA ALA A 238 8.81 10.51 1.55
C ALA A 238 8.42 11.56 2.60
N PRO A 239 8.19 11.17 3.86
CA PRO A 239 8.01 12.09 4.98
C PRO A 239 9.35 12.68 5.43
N LYS A 240 9.30 13.75 6.24
CA LYS A 240 10.48 14.53 6.65
C LYS A 240 10.91 14.33 8.11
N GLU A 241 10.06 13.72 8.94
CA GLU A 241 10.18 13.74 10.40
C GLU A 241 11.32 12.87 10.93
N ALA A 242 11.66 11.80 10.23
CA ALA A 242 12.78 10.94 10.59
C ALA A 242 13.49 10.41 9.34
N GLU A 243 14.74 9.96 9.51
CA GLU A 243 15.52 9.40 8.40
C GLU A 243 14.90 8.11 7.87
N PHE A 244 14.46 7.22 8.77
CA PHE A 244 13.76 5.98 8.43
C PHE A 244 12.39 5.96 9.09
N ILE A 245 11.38 5.65 8.31
CA ILE A 245 9.99 5.59 8.75
C ILE A 245 9.40 4.24 8.36
N ASP A 246 8.84 3.54 9.35
CA ASP A 246 8.21 2.22 9.17
C ASP A 246 7.14 2.26 8.08
N SER A 247 7.14 1.26 7.20
CA SER A 247 6.18 1.17 6.11
C SER A 247 4.79 0.72 6.55
N VAL A 248 4.61 0.21 7.78
CA VAL A 248 3.31 -0.29 8.24
C VAL A 248 2.33 0.84 8.56
N PRO A 249 2.63 1.85 9.39
CA PRO A 249 1.64 2.87 9.69
C PRO A 249 1.49 3.88 8.53
N PRO A 250 0.27 4.10 8.00
CA PRO A 250 0.01 5.18 7.06
C PRO A 250 0.06 6.55 7.76
N GLY A 251 0.16 7.62 6.97
CA GLY A 251 0.18 8.97 7.50
C GLY A 251 -0.16 10.03 6.44
N TYR A 252 0.16 11.29 6.74
CA TYR A 252 -0.08 12.41 5.83
C TYR A 252 0.64 12.26 4.47
N PHE A 253 1.70 11.48 4.43
CA PHE A 253 2.51 11.19 3.25
C PHE A 253 1.92 10.04 2.38
N GLY A 254 0.79 9.46 2.76
CA GLY A 254 0.24 8.22 2.22
C GLY A 254 0.79 7.02 2.96
N GLY A 255 1.57 6.19 2.31
CA GLY A 255 2.07 4.93 2.88
C GLY A 255 1.05 3.81 2.73
N ASN A 256 0.92 3.02 3.75
CA ASN A 256 0.07 1.84 3.82
C ASN A 256 -1.40 2.22 4.12
N VAL A 257 -2.05 2.86 3.14
CA VAL A 257 -3.43 3.36 3.30
C VAL A 257 -4.45 2.23 3.23
N ASP A 258 -4.18 1.21 2.42
CA ASP A 258 -5.02 0.02 2.22
C ASP A 258 -6.47 0.34 1.87
N ASP A 259 -6.64 1.22 0.90
CA ASP A 259 -7.95 1.48 0.30
C ASP A 259 -7.98 0.92 -1.13
N TRP A 260 -8.82 -0.09 -1.35
CA TRP A 260 -8.96 -0.73 -2.66
C TRP A 260 -9.42 0.21 -3.78
N ARG A 261 -9.87 1.42 -3.45
CA ARG A 261 -10.23 2.46 -4.42
C ARG A 261 -9.01 3.10 -5.06
N ILE A 262 -7.81 2.89 -4.51
CA ILE A 262 -6.51 3.38 -5.05
C ILE A 262 -6.05 2.48 -6.20
N GLY A 263 -6.94 2.28 -7.18
CA GLY A 263 -6.73 1.43 -8.34
C GLY A 263 -6.72 2.21 -9.65
N LYS A 264 -6.81 1.47 -10.76
CA LYS A 264 -6.85 2.05 -12.10
C LYS A 264 -7.95 3.11 -12.27
N GLY A 265 -7.57 4.29 -12.78
CA GLY A 265 -8.47 5.43 -13.02
C GLY A 265 -8.60 6.36 -11.81
N ALA A 266 -8.05 6.00 -10.67
CA ALA A 266 -7.99 6.88 -9.51
C ALA A 266 -6.82 7.87 -9.59
N VAL A 267 -6.90 8.93 -8.81
CA VAL A 267 -5.89 9.97 -8.63
C VAL A 267 -5.64 10.15 -7.15
N MET A 268 -4.37 10.13 -6.76
CA MET A 268 -3.96 10.49 -5.40
C MET A 268 -3.25 11.84 -5.40
N TYR A 269 -3.54 12.66 -4.40
CA TYR A 269 -2.86 13.92 -4.16
C TYR A 269 -2.11 13.85 -2.85
N TYR A 270 -0.81 14.16 -2.86
CA TYR A 270 0.07 14.11 -1.70
C TYR A 270 0.70 15.46 -1.41
N PRO A 271 0.69 15.91 -0.14
CA PRO A 271 1.52 17.05 0.24
C PRO A 271 3.00 16.68 0.15
N VAL A 272 3.78 17.47 -0.56
CA VAL A 272 5.23 17.27 -0.69
C VAL A 272 5.92 17.81 0.56
N ALA A 273 6.65 16.95 1.26
CA ALA A 273 7.37 17.30 2.48
C ALA A 273 8.88 17.46 2.28
N VAL A 274 9.44 16.89 1.22
CA VAL A 274 10.88 16.87 0.93
C VAL A 274 11.14 17.16 -0.55
N PRO A 275 12.31 17.68 -0.93
CA PRO A 275 12.66 17.90 -2.34
C PRO A 275 12.54 16.62 -3.17
N GLY A 276 11.95 16.75 -4.35
CA GLY A 276 11.74 15.63 -5.27
C GLY A 276 10.57 14.72 -4.90
N ALA A 277 9.82 15.00 -3.82
CA ALA A 277 8.73 14.19 -3.28
C ALA A 277 9.11 12.74 -2.94
N LEU A 278 9.99 12.10 -3.72
CA LEU A 278 10.50 10.74 -3.53
C LEU A 278 9.37 9.69 -3.49
N PHE A 279 8.66 9.58 -4.62
CA PHE A 279 7.52 8.69 -4.78
C PHE A 279 7.92 7.22 -4.79
N SER A 280 7.26 6.40 -3.99
CA SER A 280 7.43 4.95 -3.95
C SER A 280 6.08 4.24 -3.93
N VAL A 281 6.04 3.01 -4.47
CA VAL A 281 4.84 2.19 -4.51
C VAL A 281 5.17 0.74 -4.17
N GLY A 282 4.30 0.09 -3.41
CA GLY A 282 4.48 -1.30 -2.98
C GLY A 282 3.18 -1.91 -2.50
N ASP A 283 3.29 -3.02 -1.78
CA ASP A 283 2.15 -3.72 -1.19
C ASP A 283 1.01 -3.93 -2.19
N PRO A 284 1.29 -4.68 -3.26
CA PRO A 284 0.36 -4.82 -4.37
C PRO A 284 -0.74 -5.83 -4.07
N HIS A 285 -1.99 -5.43 -4.21
CA HIS A 285 -3.18 -6.20 -3.90
C HIS A 285 -4.01 -6.52 -5.14
N ALA A 286 -4.44 -7.76 -5.31
CA ALA A 286 -5.38 -8.14 -6.35
C ALA A 286 -6.84 -7.84 -5.95
N SER A 287 -7.15 -7.89 -4.66
CA SER A 287 -8.45 -7.55 -4.08
C SER A 287 -8.35 -7.40 -2.56
N GLN A 288 -9.20 -6.55 -2.01
CA GLN A 288 -9.33 -6.30 -0.57
C GLN A 288 -10.78 -5.95 -0.24
N GLY A 289 -11.24 -6.32 0.94
CA GLY A 289 -12.47 -5.79 1.56
C GLY A 289 -12.15 -4.58 2.44
N ASP A 290 -13.10 -3.69 2.64
CA ASP A 290 -12.96 -2.63 3.63
C ASP A 290 -12.64 -3.23 5.02
N ALA A 291 -11.83 -2.54 5.80
CA ALA A 291 -11.27 -2.91 7.10
C ALA A 291 -10.10 -3.91 7.10
N GLU A 292 -9.85 -4.65 6.02
CA GLU A 292 -8.72 -5.59 5.91
C GLU A 292 -8.53 -6.50 7.15
N LEU A 293 -9.63 -7.07 7.63
CA LEU A 293 -9.78 -7.64 8.98
C LEU A 293 -8.73 -8.66 9.43
N CYS A 294 -8.19 -9.46 8.53
CA CYS A 294 -7.19 -10.45 8.90
C CYS A 294 -5.74 -9.97 8.78
N GLY A 295 -5.54 -8.71 8.37
CA GLY A 295 -4.22 -8.08 8.27
C GLY A 295 -3.52 -8.28 6.94
N THR A 296 -4.24 -8.75 5.94
CA THR A 296 -3.79 -8.84 4.55
C THR A 296 -4.96 -8.83 3.58
N ALA A 297 -4.72 -8.34 2.36
CA ALA A 297 -5.59 -8.48 1.20
C ALA A 297 -5.37 -9.83 0.49
N ILE A 298 -5.66 -9.92 -0.81
CA ILE A 298 -5.03 -10.91 -1.70
C ILE A 298 -3.74 -10.26 -2.20
N GLU A 299 -2.65 -10.55 -1.51
CA GLU A 299 -1.31 -10.06 -1.79
C GLU A 299 -0.80 -10.64 -3.10
N CYS A 300 -0.62 -9.81 -4.12
CA CYS A 300 -0.30 -10.24 -5.48
C CYS A 300 0.62 -9.25 -6.17
N SER A 301 1.75 -9.70 -6.68
CA SER A 301 2.65 -8.83 -7.46
C SER A 301 1.92 -8.16 -8.63
N LEU A 302 2.06 -6.84 -8.74
CA LEU A 302 1.41 -6.02 -9.76
C LEU A 302 2.42 -5.23 -10.59
N THR A 303 1.99 -4.75 -11.75
CA THR A 303 2.65 -3.69 -12.50
C THR A 303 1.68 -2.52 -12.59
N GLY A 304 2.13 -1.34 -12.17
CA GLY A 304 1.36 -0.09 -12.23
C GLY A 304 1.97 0.91 -13.19
N THR A 305 1.14 1.66 -13.91
CA THR A 305 1.56 2.82 -14.69
C THR A 305 0.95 4.07 -14.09
N PHE A 306 1.82 5.03 -13.77
CA PHE A 306 1.48 6.27 -13.09
C PHE A 306 1.86 7.48 -13.93
N GLN A 307 1.03 8.52 -13.94
CA GLN A 307 1.44 9.85 -14.40
C GLN A 307 1.65 10.75 -13.19
N LEU A 308 2.83 11.37 -13.09
CA LEU A 308 3.20 12.21 -11.96
C LEU A 308 3.09 13.69 -12.37
N ILE A 309 2.22 14.46 -11.72
CA ILE A 309 1.96 15.86 -12.04
C ILE A 309 2.23 16.71 -10.80
N LEU A 310 3.05 17.73 -10.94
CA LEU A 310 3.45 18.60 -9.85
C LEU A 310 2.62 19.90 -9.87
N HIS A 311 1.90 20.14 -8.77
CA HIS A 311 1.21 21.40 -8.50
C HIS A 311 2.04 22.25 -7.56
N LYS A 312 2.52 23.39 -8.05
CA LYS A 312 3.35 24.30 -7.27
C LYS A 312 2.52 25.04 -6.21
N ARG A 313 3.07 25.16 -5.00
CA ARG A 313 2.39 25.82 -3.84
C ARG A 313 1.77 27.17 -4.16
N HIS A 314 2.43 27.98 -5.00
CA HIS A 314 1.93 29.29 -5.36
C HIS A 314 0.71 29.26 -6.32
N CYS A 315 0.39 28.11 -6.90
CA CYS A 315 -0.77 27.89 -7.75
C CYS A 315 -1.95 27.24 -7.02
N LEU A 316 -1.81 26.84 -5.74
CA LEU A 316 -2.83 26.09 -5.00
C LEU A 316 -3.95 26.97 -4.45
N ALA A 317 -3.72 28.28 -4.25
CA ALA A 317 -4.70 29.17 -3.70
C ALA A 317 -5.99 29.23 -4.55
N GLY A 318 -7.14 29.04 -3.91
CA GLY A 318 -8.44 29.01 -4.60
C GLY A 318 -8.75 27.69 -5.33
N THR A 319 -7.92 26.66 -5.18
CA THR A 319 -8.20 25.32 -5.70
C THR A 319 -8.61 24.35 -4.59
N PRO A 320 -9.21 23.19 -4.90
CA PRO A 320 -9.51 22.15 -3.91
C PRO A 320 -8.28 21.63 -3.15
N LEU A 321 -7.07 21.87 -3.67
CA LEU A 321 -5.81 21.43 -3.09
C LEU A 321 -5.19 22.48 -2.14
N ALA A 322 -5.84 23.61 -1.95
CA ALA A 322 -5.35 24.68 -1.07
C ALA A 322 -5.24 24.19 0.38
N GLY A 323 -4.02 24.24 0.94
CA GLY A 323 -3.76 23.80 2.32
C GLY A 323 -3.87 22.29 2.54
N LEU A 324 -3.71 21.47 1.47
CA LEU A 324 -3.72 20.01 1.57
C LEU A 324 -2.54 19.54 2.45
N ASP A 325 -2.85 18.85 3.54
CA ASP A 325 -1.91 18.28 4.51
C ASP A 325 -2.21 16.80 4.82
N TYR A 326 -2.94 16.14 3.94
CA TYR A 326 -3.32 14.71 4.01
C TYR A 326 -3.39 14.12 2.60
N PRO A 327 -3.30 12.78 2.44
CA PRO A 327 -3.53 12.15 1.14
C PRO A 327 -5.01 12.25 0.77
N LEU A 328 -5.29 12.82 -0.40
CA LEU A 328 -6.65 12.94 -0.95
C LEU A 328 -6.77 11.99 -2.13
N LEU A 329 -7.81 11.17 -2.13
CA LEU A 329 -8.14 10.28 -3.24
C LEU A 329 -9.31 10.85 -4.05
N GLU A 330 -9.17 10.80 -5.35
CA GLU A 330 -10.21 11.10 -6.32
C GLU A 330 -10.41 9.90 -7.25
N THR A 331 -11.64 9.45 -7.38
CA THR A 331 -12.07 8.51 -8.42
C THR A 331 -12.89 9.25 -9.48
N PRO A 332 -13.27 8.63 -10.61
CA PRO A 332 -14.20 9.24 -11.54
C PRO A 332 -15.50 9.74 -10.89
N ASP A 333 -15.99 9.01 -9.88
CA ASP A 333 -17.31 9.24 -9.28
C ASP A 333 -17.27 9.85 -7.87
N GLU A 334 -16.12 9.85 -7.19
CA GLU A 334 -16.04 10.13 -5.77
C GLU A 334 -14.79 10.95 -5.39
N TRP A 335 -14.92 11.74 -4.31
CA TRP A 335 -13.83 12.25 -3.51
C TRP A 335 -13.76 11.42 -2.22
N VAL A 336 -12.58 10.95 -1.87
CA VAL A 336 -12.38 10.14 -0.66
C VAL A 336 -11.28 10.76 0.20
N VAL A 337 -11.61 10.99 1.45
CA VAL A 337 -10.69 11.55 2.45
C VAL A 337 -10.40 10.48 3.49
N HIS A 338 -9.11 10.25 3.77
CA HIS A 338 -8.68 9.30 4.79
C HIS A 338 -8.38 10.03 6.11
N GLY A 339 -9.05 9.61 7.19
CA GLY A 339 -8.71 9.95 8.55
C GLY A 339 -7.98 8.80 9.21
N PHE A 340 -7.01 9.14 10.05
CA PHE A 340 -6.22 8.16 10.80
C PHE A 340 -6.36 8.37 12.30
N SER A 341 -5.99 7.36 13.10
CA SER A 341 -5.97 7.49 14.56
C SER A 341 -5.19 8.74 15.01
N PHE A 342 -4.10 9.05 14.28
CA PHE A 342 -3.31 10.27 14.37
C PHE A 342 -3.14 10.84 12.96
N ALA A 343 -3.47 12.11 12.76
CA ALA A 343 -3.37 12.76 11.44
C ALA A 343 -1.92 12.83 10.94
N ASN A 344 -0.99 13.11 11.86
CA ASN A 344 0.46 13.01 11.66
C ASN A 344 1.08 12.38 12.89
N TYR A 345 1.04 11.05 13.00
CA TYR A 345 1.57 10.33 14.16
C TYR A 345 3.05 10.63 14.45
N LEU A 346 3.84 10.90 13.40
CA LEU A 346 5.27 11.20 13.55
C LEU A 346 5.50 12.50 14.33
N ALA A 347 4.71 13.53 14.06
CA ALA A 347 4.79 14.79 14.79
C ALA A 347 4.04 14.75 16.14
N GLU A 348 2.89 14.08 16.20
CA GLU A 348 2.04 14.05 17.38
C GLU A 348 2.61 13.20 18.51
N LEU A 349 3.31 12.10 18.19
CA LEU A 349 3.92 11.18 19.15
C LEU A 349 5.43 11.42 19.34
N GLY A 350 6.05 12.27 18.50
CA GLY A 350 7.45 12.68 18.63
C GLY A 350 8.43 11.53 18.54
N ASP A 351 9.47 11.52 19.37
CA ASP A 351 10.58 10.55 19.31
C ASP A 351 10.15 9.10 19.50
N GLN A 352 8.99 8.86 20.11
CA GLN A 352 8.44 7.51 20.32
C GLN A 352 7.38 7.12 19.30
N ALA A 353 7.16 7.95 18.27
CA ALA A 353 6.07 7.77 17.30
C ALA A 353 6.00 6.37 16.72
N GLN A 354 7.13 5.85 16.27
CA GLN A 354 7.21 4.57 15.56
C GLN A 354 7.04 3.33 16.47
N THR A 355 7.06 3.52 17.79
CA THR A 355 6.76 2.47 18.77
C THR A 355 5.35 2.62 19.32
N GLU A 356 4.99 3.83 19.71
CA GLU A 356 3.71 4.09 20.39
C GLU A 356 2.50 3.93 19.47
N ILE A 357 2.65 4.18 18.16
CA ILE A 357 1.57 4.07 17.19
C ILE A 357 0.93 2.68 17.18
N PHE A 358 1.69 1.63 17.41
CA PHE A 358 1.20 0.26 17.45
C PHE A 358 0.32 -0.06 18.66
N ALA A 359 0.41 0.74 19.73
CA ALA A 359 -0.36 0.55 20.96
C ALA A 359 -1.51 1.56 21.12
N LYS A 360 -1.60 2.58 20.27
CA LYS A 360 -2.52 3.72 20.46
C LYS A 360 -3.60 3.87 19.39
N SER A 361 -3.80 2.87 18.55
CA SER A 361 -4.80 2.93 17.46
C SER A 361 -6.24 3.06 18.01
N SER A 362 -7.05 3.85 17.33
CA SER A 362 -8.43 4.12 17.74
C SER A 362 -9.31 4.48 16.54
N LEU A 363 -10.37 3.72 16.29
CA LEU A 363 -11.37 4.05 15.28
C LEU A 363 -12.13 5.34 15.59
N ASP A 364 -12.39 5.64 16.87
CA ASP A 364 -13.01 6.93 17.24
C ASP A 364 -12.13 8.11 16.84
N SER A 365 -10.82 8.03 17.09
CA SER A 365 -9.87 9.06 16.67
C SER A 365 -9.78 9.19 15.15
N ALA A 366 -9.73 8.07 14.42
CA ALA A 366 -9.71 8.05 12.97
C ALA A 366 -11.00 8.65 12.37
N MET A 367 -12.16 8.33 12.95
CA MET A 367 -13.45 8.92 12.56
C MET A 367 -13.47 10.43 12.76
N ARG A 368 -12.95 10.92 13.88
CA ARG A 368 -12.84 12.36 14.17
C ARG A 368 -11.89 13.07 13.19
N ASP A 369 -10.81 12.42 12.82
CA ASP A 369 -9.86 12.96 11.84
C ASP A 369 -10.48 13.00 10.44
N ALA A 370 -11.13 11.93 9.99
CA ALA A 370 -11.88 11.89 8.73
C ALA A 370 -12.95 12.98 8.66
N PHE A 371 -13.71 13.17 9.75
CA PHE A 371 -14.71 14.24 9.85
C PHE A 371 -14.09 15.62 9.67
N ARG A 372 -12.99 15.93 10.38
CA ARG A 372 -12.32 17.24 10.29
C ARG A 372 -11.79 17.52 8.88
N LYS A 373 -11.18 16.51 8.25
CA LYS A 373 -10.63 16.60 6.90
C LYS A 373 -11.74 16.76 5.86
N MET A 374 -12.81 15.96 5.92
CA MET A 374 -13.94 16.07 4.99
C MET A 374 -14.67 17.41 5.13
N ARG A 375 -14.91 17.87 6.36
CA ARG A 375 -15.46 19.21 6.62
C ARG A 375 -14.61 20.30 5.96
N ARG A 376 -13.28 20.27 6.19
CA ARG A 376 -12.35 21.23 5.58
C ARG A 376 -12.36 21.14 4.05
N PHE A 377 -12.38 19.92 3.50
CA PHE A 377 -12.48 19.72 2.06
C PHE A 377 -13.75 20.37 1.48
N LEU A 378 -14.91 20.15 2.08
CA LEU A 378 -16.18 20.75 1.64
C LEU A 378 -16.14 22.28 1.70
N MET A 379 -15.58 22.84 2.78
CA MET A 379 -15.45 24.30 2.91
C MET A 379 -14.47 24.87 1.87
N THR A 380 -13.36 24.21 1.61
CA THR A 380 -12.31 24.70 0.70
C THR A 380 -12.66 24.45 -0.76
N ALA A 381 -13.08 23.22 -1.10
CA ALA A 381 -13.30 22.81 -2.49
C ALA A 381 -14.69 23.21 -3.01
N LYS A 382 -15.70 23.31 -2.14
CA LYS A 382 -17.10 23.60 -2.51
C LYS A 382 -17.58 24.95 -2.00
N GLY A 383 -16.77 25.68 -1.24
CA GLY A 383 -17.14 27.00 -0.72
C GLY A 383 -18.27 27.00 0.31
N LEU A 384 -18.55 25.84 0.94
CA LEU A 384 -19.63 25.72 1.91
C LEU A 384 -19.24 26.39 3.24
N SER A 385 -20.21 26.91 3.96
CA SER A 385 -20.05 27.24 5.37
C SER A 385 -19.87 25.97 6.20
N GLU A 386 -19.40 26.11 7.44
CA GLU A 386 -19.24 24.96 8.34
C GLU A 386 -20.57 24.25 8.61
N ASP A 387 -21.65 25.00 8.83
CA ASP A 387 -22.99 24.45 9.10
C ASP A 387 -23.52 23.67 7.89
N GLU A 388 -23.34 24.19 6.68
CA GLU A 388 -23.70 23.49 5.43
C GLU A 388 -22.87 22.22 5.24
N ALA A 389 -21.56 22.28 5.50
CA ALA A 389 -20.67 21.13 5.40
C ALA A 389 -21.07 20.03 6.40
N ILE A 390 -21.36 20.36 7.65
CA ILE A 390 -21.81 19.42 8.68
C ILE A 390 -23.17 18.80 8.28
N SER A 391 -24.11 19.61 7.82
CA SER A 391 -25.42 19.12 7.36
C SER A 391 -25.26 18.15 6.19
N LEU A 392 -24.45 18.52 5.17
CA LEU A 392 -24.21 17.69 4.00
C LEU A 392 -23.50 16.36 4.37
N MET A 393 -22.51 16.41 5.26
CA MET A 393 -21.84 15.18 5.72
C MET A 393 -22.80 14.20 6.36
N SER A 394 -23.78 14.66 7.12
CA SER A 394 -24.74 13.79 7.79
C SER A 394 -25.71 13.07 6.84
N VAL A 395 -25.99 13.66 5.68
CA VAL A 395 -27.04 13.16 4.77
C VAL A 395 -26.49 12.56 3.48
N ALA A 396 -25.21 12.77 3.16
CA ALA A 396 -24.68 12.45 1.83
C ALA A 396 -23.18 12.01 1.81
N VAL A 397 -22.48 11.97 2.92
CA VAL A 397 -21.10 11.45 3.00
C VAL A 397 -21.11 10.12 3.74
N ASP A 398 -20.62 9.08 3.08
CA ASP A 398 -20.53 7.75 3.69
C ASP A 398 -19.17 7.63 4.42
N PHE A 399 -19.19 7.20 5.69
CA PHE A 399 -18.00 6.92 6.47
C PHE A 399 -17.85 5.41 6.66
N GLY A 400 -16.67 4.87 6.38
CA GLY A 400 -16.35 3.46 6.49
C GLY A 400 -14.97 3.22 7.07
N VAL A 401 -14.74 2.01 7.56
CA VAL A 401 -13.42 1.59 8.06
C VAL A 401 -12.54 1.22 6.87
N THR A 402 -11.38 1.86 6.75
CA THR A 402 -10.43 1.56 5.67
C THR A 402 -9.62 0.33 6.03
N GLN A 403 -8.92 0.36 7.16
CA GLN A 403 -8.18 -0.76 7.73
C GLN A 403 -8.10 -0.65 9.27
N VAL A 404 -7.90 -1.78 9.94
CA VAL A 404 -7.76 -1.89 11.41
C VAL A 404 -6.57 -2.74 11.83
N VAL A 405 -5.55 -2.82 10.97
CA VAL A 405 -4.40 -3.72 11.14
C VAL A 405 -3.04 -3.03 10.97
N ASP A 406 -3.00 -1.79 10.46
CA ASP A 406 -1.78 -1.08 10.09
C ASP A 406 -1.34 -0.04 11.14
N ALA A 407 -1.45 -0.35 12.39
CA ALA A 407 -1.07 0.50 13.52
C ALA A 407 -1.81 1.85 13.54
N ASN A 408 -1.68 2.71 12.54
CA ASN A 408 -2.46 3.96 12.44
C ASN A 408 -3.79 3.72 11.74
N TRP A 409 -4.76 3.15 12.45
CA TRP A 409 -6.05 2.72 11.88
C TRP A 409 -6.76 3.81 11.10
N GLY A 410 -7.40 3.40 10.00
CA GLY A 410 -7.98 4.29 9.00
C GLY A 410 -9.50 4.24 8.91
N VAL A 411 -10.11 5.43 8.73
CA VAL A 411 -11.51 5.63 8.35
C VAL A 411 -11.53 6.47 7.08
N HIS A 412 -12.27 6.03 6.07
CA HIS A 412 -12.51 6.83 4.87
C HIS A 412 -13.86 7.55 4.94
N ALA A 413 -13.91 8.74 4.36
CA ALA A 413 -15.13 9.49 4.13
C ALA A 413 -15.32 9.70 2.62
N ILE A 414 -16.42 9.22 2.07
CA ILE A 414 -16.72 9.19 0.64
C ILE A 414 -17.78 10.22 0.30
N LEU A 415 -17.45 11.14 -0.60
CA LEU A 415 -18.36 12.15 -1.16
C LEU A 415 -18.57 11.87 -2.65
N LYS A 416 -19.78 11.52 -3.05
CA LYS A 416 -20.10 11.32 -4.47
C LYS A 416 -20.14 12.65 -5.23
N LYS A 417 -19.44 12.72 -6.36
CA LYS A 417 -19.42 13.92 -7.23
C LYS A 417 -20.79 14.28 -7.77
N SER A 418 -21.63 13.28 -8.03
CA SER A 418 -22.99 13.46 -8.52
C SER A 418 -23.94 14.25 -7.59
N ILE A 419 -23.53 14.49 -6.34
CA ILE A 419 -24.27 15.34 -5.39
C ILE A 419 -24.26 16.80 -5.86
N PHE A 420 -23.20 17.22 -6.55
CA PHE A 420 -23.07 18.57 -7.06
C PHE A 420 -23.43 18.62 -8.56
N ALA A 421 -24.47 19.40 -8.91
CA ALA A 421 -24.86 19.58 -10.30
C ALA A 421 -23.71 20.17 -11.13
N GLY A 422 -23.37 19.52 -12.23
CA GLY A 422 -22.29 19.95 -13.13
C GLY A 422 -20.93 19.27 -12.94
N GLU A 423 -20.78 18.38 -11.99
CA GLU A 423 -19.54 17.59 -11.79
C GLU A 423 -19.58 16.17 -12.40
N THR A 424 -20.59 15.87 -13.20
CA THR A 424 -20.59 14.62 -14.00
C THR A 424 -19.62 14.81 -15.15
N GLY A 425 -18.44 14.17 -15.00
CA GLY A 425 -17.31 14.20 -15.95
C GLY A 425 -17.59 13.51 -17.27
#